data_5497bc117c7646497e8bcdf23cf09bcc
#
_entry.id   5497bc117c7646497e8bcdf23cf09bcc
#
_cell.length_a   1.000
_cell.length_b   1.000
_cell.length_c   1.000
_cell.angle_alpha   90.00
_cell.angle_beta   90.00
_cell.angle_gamma   90.00
#
_symmetry.space_group_name_H-M   'P 1'
#
loop_
_entity.id
_entity.type
_entity.pdbx_description
1 polymer ?
#
loop_
_entity_poly.entity_id
_entity_poly.type
_entity_poly.pdbx_seq_one_letter_code
_entity_poly.pdbx_strand_id
1 'polypeptide(L)'
;MVEVNRIQQFLQRLTPLTRSSLMTELERLETCDSDMPGSEEILAVLRAEFGKDGSPQSRLGNPARYFFEPLEPLLVEGAPEHANSGRIQRGSLPPVWEWISRDLLRTMARDYVNAIEKLVAADNQREARKVAAAFQTKVIKSLEGTLGSPEGAEQTRVKLGTYTASRTACADLTKMLCALRTRDALGKFNEALPATIKKFDDPGVAKITALLDAFAKKHTDAVPFALALVANRLKTPWQLIRLATKAARSKNATDVAATRYAIAVSLVLDQLDDKRLALRLALRNNRVFIAKQILKDIYDTEFAVRVRIDMLDQSEWGKRLRDLMDAIAALVEAEIARFPDEIDHVLGSRSLRSHQSIAGRITYLAWKGRDAISDGAAYCKKLLGQTGKSGPKSGLRASPG
;
A
#
# COMPACT_ATOMS: atom_id res chain seq x y z
N MET A 1 20.55 -20.87 27.37
CA MET A 1 21.21 -21.79 26.40
C MET A 1 20.27 -22.90 25.90
N VAL A 2 19.44 -23.53 26.74
CA VAL A 2 18.54 -24.63 26.31
C VAL A 2 17.43 -24.17 25.38
N GLU A 3 16.88 -22.98 25.55
CA GLU A 3 15.80 -22.42 24.70
C GLU A 3 16.28 -22.03 23.30
N VAL A 4 17.46 -21.41 23.19
CA VAL A 4 18.03 -21.03 21.87
C VAL A 4 18.30 -22.28 21.00
N ASN A 5 18.77 -23.39 21.58
CA ASN A 5 18.96 -24.63 20.84
C ASN A 5 17.63 -25.25 20.36
N ARG A 6 16.54 -25.10 21.13
CA ARG A 6 15.20 -25.55 20.71
C ARG A 6 14.64 -24.70 19.57
N ILE A 7 14.82 -23.40 19.65
CA ILE A 7 14.43 -22.47 18.58
C ILE A 7 15.20 -22.81 17.30
N GLN A 8 16.52 -22.99 17.37
CA GLN A 8 17.33 -23.39 16.22
C GLN A 8 16.87 -24.70 15.60
N GLN A 9 16.63 -25.75 16.41
CA GLN A 9 16.12 -27.03 15.92
C GLN A 9 14.73 -26.90 15.27
N PHE A 10 13.86 -26.05 15.79
CA PHE A 10 12.56 -25.80 15.20
C PHE A 10 12.72 -25.07 13.85
N LEU A 11 13.53 -24.02 13.79
CA LEU A 11 13.78 -23.26 12.57
C LEU A 11 14.43 -24.10 11.47
N GLN A 12 15.31 -25.05 11.82
CA GLN A 12 15.92 -25.98 10.86
C GLN A 12 14.90 -26.93 10.20
N ARG A 13 13.76 -27.21 10.86
CA ARG A 13 12.68 -28.04 10.31
C ARG A 13 11.78 -27.27 9.34
N LEU A 14 11.82 -25.93 9.37
CA LEU A 14 11.07 -25.11 8.45
C LEU A 14 11.75 -25.04 7.08
N THR A 15 10.94 -24.94 6.03
CA THR A 15 11.49 -24.70 4.68
C THR A 15 12.20 -23.34 4.63
N PRO A 16 13.20 -23.15 3.76
CA PRO A 16 13.88 -21.85 3.60
C PRO A 16 12.91 -20.69 3.36
N LEU A 17 11.84 -20.95 2.60
CA LEU A 17 10.79 -19.96 2.32
C LEU A 17 10.01 -19.59 3.58
N THR A 18 9.62 -20.58 4.38
CA THR A 18 8.90 -20.34 5.65
C THR A 18 9.75 -19.56 6.63
N ARG A 19 11.06 -19.85 6.69
CA ARG A 19 12.03 -19.08 7.49
C ARG A 19 12.15 -17.64 7.03
N SER A 20 12.23 -17.40 5.71
CA SER A 20 12.28 -16.06 5.13
C SER A 20 10.98 -15.28 5.40
N SER A 21 9.82 -15.92 5.25
CA SER A 21 8.53 -15.31 5.54
C SER A 21 8.38 -14.98 7.03
N LEU A 22 8.83 -15.88 7.91
CA LEU A 22 8.84 -15.67 9.36
C LEU A 22 9.75 -14.49 9.74
N MET A 23 10.94 -14.39 9.14
CA MET A 23 11.86 -13.28 9.37
C MET A 23 11.24 -11.94 8.94
N THR A 24 10.64 -11.90 7.75
CA THR A 24 9.98 -10.69 7.24
C THR A 24 8.81 -10.26 8.13
N GLU A 25 8.02 -11.22 8.62
CA GLU A 25 6.88 -10.92 9.50
C GLU A 25 7.34 -10.48 10.89
N LEU A 26 8.38 -11.08 11.45
CA LEU A 26 8.97 -10.65 12.72
C LEU A 26 9.63 -9.27 12.61
N GLU A 27 10.33 -8.96 11.50
CA GLU A 27 10.87 -7.62 11.23
C GLU A 27 9.74 -6.59 11.07
N ARG A 28 8.62 -6.99 10.49
CA ARG A 28 7.41 -6.15 10.41
C ARG A 28 6.81 -5.89 11.79
N LEU A 29 6.74 -6.92 12.64
CA LEU A 29 6.25 -6.80 14.01
C LEU A 29 7.18 -5.93 14.88
N GLU A 30 8.51 -6.09 14.73
CA GLU A 30 9.51 -5.22 15.38
C GLU A 30 9.34 -3.75 14.98
N THR A 31 9.08 -3.49 13.69
CA THR A 31 8.82 -2.13 13.18
C THR A 31 7.47 -1.57 13.68
N CYS A 32 6.53 -2.45 14.04
CA CYS A 32 5.20 -2.10 14.55
C CYS A 32 5.14 -2.01 16.09
N ASP A 33 6.29 -2.12 16.79
CA ASP A 33 6.40 -2.10 18.27
C ASP A 33 5.43 -3.11 18.94
N SER A 34 5.20 -4.23 18.27
CA SER A 34 4.39 -5.33 18.78
C SER A 34 5.29 -6.22 19.64
N ASP A 35 5.24 -6.00 20.95
CA ASP A 35 6.00 -6.75 21.95
C ASP A 35 5.51 -8.22 21.99
N MET A 36 6.08 -9.04 21.13
CA MET A 36 5.85 -10.48 21.15
C MET A 36 7.00 -11.13 21.93
N PRO A 37 6.73 -11.74 23.10
CA PRO A 37 7.78 -12.36 23.91
C PRO A 37 8.59 -13.38 23.07
N GLY A 38 9.91 -13.22 23.05
CA GLY A 38 10.83 -14.12 22.32
C GLY A 38 11.02 -13.79 20.83
N SER A 39 10.40 -12.70 20.32
CA SER A 39 10.59 -12.30 18.92
C SER A 39 12.01 -11.85 18.62
N GLU A 40 12.65 -11.14 19.55
CA GLU A 40 14.04 -10.68 19.40
C GLU A 40 15.03 -11.86 19.32
N GLU A 41 14.86 -12.89 20.15
CA GLU A 41 15.70 -14.07 20.13
C GLU A 41 15.53 -14.87 18.83
N ILE A 42 14.28 -15.02 18.37
CA ILE A 42 13.99 -15.71 17.11
C ILE A 42 14.57 -14.92 15.94
N LEU A 43 14.41 -13.60 15.91
CA LEU A 43 14.97 -12.70 14.91
C LEU A 43 16.50 -12.73 14.92
N ALA A 44 17.13 -12.72 16.10
CA ALA A 44 18.59 -12.83 16.22
C ALA A 44 19.11 -14.14 15.64
N VAL A 45 18.41 -15.27 15.89
CA VAL A 45 18.77 -16.59 15.33
C VAL A 45 18.57 -16.61 13.81
N LEU A 46 17.44 -16.10 13.33
CA LEU A 46 17.16 -15.99 11.88
C LEU A 46 18.17 -15.09 11.19
N ARG A 47 18.47 -13.92 11.73
CA ARG A 47 19.48 -12.99 11.20
C ARG A 47 20.88 -13.61 11.20
N ALA A 48 21.22 -14.41 12.21
CA ALA A 48 22.50 -15.13 12.27
C ALA A 48 22.60 -16.27 11.23
N GLU A 49 21.50 -16.99 10.97
CA GLU A 49 21.44 -18.02 9.92
C GLU A 49 21.45 -17.38 8.52
N PHE A 50 20.61 -16.38 8.29
CA PHE A 50 20.59 -15.65 7.02
C PHE A 50 21.82 -14.74 6.85
N GLY A 51 22.48 -14.32 7.94
CA GLY A 51 23.72 -13.55 7.91
C GLY A 51 24.95 -14.38 7.57
N LYS A 52 24.93 -15.69 7.77
CA LYS A 52 25.99 -16.62 7.30
C LYS A 52 25.87 -16.90 5.79
N ASP A 53 24.62 -16.92 5.27
CA ASP A 53 24.33 -17.04 3.82
C ASP A 53 24.05 -15.69 3.16
N GLY A 54 23.87 -14.65 3.97
CA GLY A 54 23.35 -13.35 3.62
C GLY A 54 24.39 -12.25 3.65
N SER A 55 25.37 -12.32 2.76
CA SER A 55 25.98 -11.08 2.31
C SER A 55 24.89 -10.15 1.74
N PRO A 56 25.06 -8.80 1.74
CA PRO A 56 24.17 -7.88 1.02
C PRO A 56 23.88 -8.31 -0.42
N GLN A 57 24.73 -9.15 -1.00
CA GLN A 57 24.58 -9.79 -2.29
C GLN A 57 23.40 -10.78 -2.38
N SER A 58 23.01 -11.49 -1.29
CA SER A 58 21.88 -12.42 -1.36
C SER A 58 20.52 -11.73 -1.49
N ARG A 59 20.39 -10.49 -1.01
CA ARG A 59 19.18 -9.66 -1.25
C ARG A 59 19.11 -9.18 -2.70
N LEU A 60 20.24 -8.99 -3.37
CA LEU A 60 20.31 -8.59 -4.78
C LEU A 60 20.06 -9.79 -5.72
N GLY A 61 20.32 -11.00 -5.26
CA GLY A 61 20.30 -12.23 -6.06
C GLY A 61 18.97 -12.99 -6.09
N ASN A 62 17.92 -12.52 -5.45
CA ASN A 62 16.64 -13.22 -5.47
C ASN A 62 16.02 -13.22 -6.89
N PRO A 63 15.91 -14.38 -7.58
CA PRO A 63 15.37 -14.47 -8.93
C PRO A 63 13.96 -13.92 -9.06
N ALA A 64 13.10 -14.10 -8.03
CA ALA A 64 11.76 -13.55 -8.00
C ALA A 64 11.78 -12.01 -8.09
N ARG A 65 12.77 -11.35 -7.49
CA ARG A 65 12.91 -9.89 -7.55
C ARG A 65 13.15 -9.42 -8.98
N TYR A 66 14.03 -10.08 -9.74
CA TYR A 66 14.26 -9.74 -11.15
C TYR A 66 13.02 -10.01 -12.00
N PHE A 67 12.27 -11.07 -11.68
CA PHE A 67 11.03 -11.38 -12.38
C PHE A 67 9.97 -10.30 -12.17
N PHE A 68 9.81 -9.80 -10.93
CA PHE A 68 8.80 -8.80 -10.59
C PHE A 68 9.30 -7.34 -10.67
N GLU A 69 10.57 -7.10 -11.02
CA GLU A 69 11.15 -5.74 -11.11
C GLU A 69 10.28 -4.75 -11.91
N PRO A 70 9.66 -5.11 -13.07
CA PRO A 70 8.80 -4.19 -13.79
C PRO A 70 7.53 -3.77 -13.05
N LEU A 71 7.11 -4.53 -12.03
CA LEU A 71 5.92 -4.25 -11.24
C LEU A 71 6.19 -3.35 -10.02
N GLU A 72 7.47 -3.15 -9.63
CA GLU A 72 7.84 -2.38 -8.43
C GLU A 72 7.12 -1.02 -8.29
N PRO A 73 6.98 -0.20 -9.35
CA PRO A 73 6.27 1.08 -9.23
C PRO A 73 4.76 0.95 -8.99
N LEU A 74 4.20 -0.25 -9.15
CA LEU A 74 2.77 -0.56 -9.01
C LEU A 74 2.45 -1.28 -7.71
N LEU A 75 3.47 -1.65 -6.92
CA LEU A 75 3.29 -2.40 -5.69
C LEU A 75 2.81 -1.52 -4.54
N VAL A 76 1.94 -2.08 -3.71
CA VAL A 76 1.48 -1.49 -2.44
C VAL A 76 1.65 -2.49 -1.31
N GLU A 77 1.94 -1.97 -0.11
CA GLU A 77 2.06 -2.76 1.10
C GLU A 77 0.68 -2.97 1.75
N GLY A 78 0.54 -4.10 2.42
CA GLY A 78 -0.68 -4.43 3.16
C GLY A 78 -1.79 -5.04 2.29
N ALA A 79 -2.87 -5.40 2.95
CA ALA A 79 -4.10 -5.88 2.32
C ALA A 79 -5.09 -4.71 2.27
N PRO A 80 -5.45 -4.16 1.11
CA PRO A 80 -6.48 -3.15 1.03
C PRO A 80 -7.84 -3.75 1.38
N GLU A 81 -8.64 -3.02 2.12
CA GLU A 81 -10.02 -3.41 2.45
C GLU A 81 -10.93 -3.37 1.22
N HIS A 82 -10.57 -2.52 0.25
CA HIS A 82 -11.27 -2.39 -1.02
C HIS A 82 -10.41 -2.85 -2.19
N ALA A 83 -11.06 -3.27 -3.27
CA ALA A 83 -10.37 -3.68 -4.48
C ALA A 83 -9.50 -2.54 -5.03
N ASN A 84 -8.20 -2.76 -5.06
CA ASN A 84 -7.23 -1.81 -5.57
C ASN A 84 -7.24 -1.81 -7.10
N SER A 85 -7.39 -0.66 -7.70
CA SER A 85 -7.36 -0.51 -9.14
C SER A 85 -5.99 0.01 -9.61
N GLY A 86 -5.35 -0.72 -10.54
CA GLY A 86 -4.04 -0.33 -11.08
C GLY A 86 -2.86 -0.48 -10.12
N ARG A 87 -3.06 -1.19 -9.00
CA ARG A 87 -2.01 -1.53 -8.03
C ARG A 87 -2.06 -3.01 -7.67
N ILE A 88 -0.95 -3.55 -7.23
CA ILE A 88 -0.75 -4.96 -6.92
C ILE A 88 -0.22 -5.06 -5.49
N GLN A 89 -0.75 -5.98 -4.70
CA GLN A 89 -0.25 -6.21 -3.34
C GLN A 89 1.10 -6.92 -3.37
N ARG A 90 2.07 -6.38 -2.66
CA ARG A 90 3.39 -7.02 -2.51
C ARG A 90 3.26 -8.41 -1.89
N GLY A 91 2.35 -8.60 -0.93
CA GLY A 91 2.07 -9.89 -0.32
C GLY A 91 1.55 -10.97 -1.26
N SER A 92 1.05 -10.60 -2.45
CA SER A 92 0.61 -11.56 -3.48
C SER A 92 1.77 -12.10 -4.33
N LEU A 93 2.96 -11.47 -4.32
CA LEU A 93 4.10 -11.87 -5.15
C LEU A 93 4.69 -13.23 -4.75
N PRO A 94 4.97 -13.52 -3.44
CA PRO A 94 5.58 -14.79 -3.05
C PRO A 94 4.73 -16.00 -3.44
N PRO A 95 3.42 -16.09 -3.10
CA PRO A 95 2.62 -17.26 -3.45
C PRO A 95 2.44 -17.41 -4.97
N VAL A 96 2.34 -16.31 -5.73
CA VAL A 96 2.28 -16.36 -7.19
C VAL A 96 3.61 -16.88 -7.76
N TRP A 97 4.76 -16.43 -7.24
CA TRP A 97 6.06 -16.93 -7.66
C TRP A 97 6.21 -18.42 -7.36
N GLU A 98 5.81 -18.85 -6.19
CA GLU A 98 5.91 -20.25 -5.78
C GLU A 98 5.05 -21.16 -6.68
N TRP A 99 3.83 -20.74 -6.98
CA TRP A 99 2.97 -21.43 -7.92
C TRP A 99 3.54 -21.47 -9.36
N ILE A 100 4.07 -20.35 -9.87
CA ILE A 100 4.71 -20.32 -11.20
C ILE A 100 5.91 -21.26 -11.26
N SER A 101 6.73 -21.26 -10.23
CA SER A 101 7.99 -22.00 -10.21
C SER A 101 7.82 -23.50 -9.91
N ARG A 102 6.77 -23.90 -9.21
CA ARG A 102 6.53 -25.31 -8.84
C ARG A 102 5.54 -26.02 -9.74
N ASP A 103 4.50 -25.33 -10.17
CA ASP A 103 3.39 -25.96 -10.88
C ASP A 103 3.27 -25.52 -12.33
N LEU A 104 3.33 -24.21 -12.61
CA LEU A 104 3.04 -23.69 -13.95
C LEU A 104 4.17 -23.98 -14.95
N LEU A 105 5.42 -23.68 -14.58
CA LEU A 105 6.59 -23.75 -15.45
C LEU A 105 7.82 -24.31 -14.73
N ARG A 106 7.67 -25.40 -14.00
CA ARG A 106 8.68 -25.97 -13.08
C ARG A 106 10.09 -26.06 -13.67
N THR A 107 10.25 -26.68 -14.82
CA THR A 107 11.57 -26.88 -15.47
C THR A 107 12.17 -25.54 -15.89
N MET A 108 11.37 -24.70 -16.56
CA MET A 108 11.83 -23.40 -17.05
C MET A 108 12.18 -22.44 -15.91
N ALA A 109 11.43 -22.50 -14.79
CA ALA A 109 11.72 -21.69 -13.61
C ALA A 109 13.03 -22.09 -12.95
N ARG A 110 13.34 -23.40 -12.87
CA ARG A 110 14.62 -23.89 -12.37
C ARG A 110 15.79 -23.40 -13.23
N ASP A 111 15.65 -23.49 -14.54
CA ASP A 111 16.70 -23.03 -15.47
C ASP A 111 16.89 -21.51 -15.37
N TYR A 112 15.78 -20.77 -15.21
CA TYR A 112 15.80 -19.33 -14.96
C TYR A 112 16.52 -18.98 -13.67
N VAL A 113 16.19 -19.63 -12.54
CA VAL A 113 16.84 -19.43 -11.24
C VAL A 113 18.35 -19.62 -11.34
N ASN A 114 18.78 -20.76 -11.90
CA ASN A 114 20.19 -21.08 -12.10
C ASN A 114 20.92 -20.04 -12.96
N ALA A 115 20.26 -19.53 -14.02
CA ALA A 115 20.83 -18.51 -14.89
C ALA A 115 20.98 -17.15 -14.17
N ILE A 116 19.95 -16.72 -13.43
CA ILE A 116 20.01 -15.47 -12.65
C ILE A 116 21.09 -15.54 -11.58
N GLU A 117 21.18 -16.63 -10.81
CA GLU A 117 22.20 -16.80 -9.76
C GLU A 117 23.61 -16.67 -10.33
N LYS A 118 23.91 -17.30 -11.47
CA LYS A 118 25.20 -17.20 -12.16
C LYS A 118 25.50 -15.76 -12.61
N LEU A 119 24.50 -15.08 -13.19
CA LEU A 119 24.68 -13.71 -13.70
C LEU A 119 24.85 -12.70 -12.56
N VAL A 120 24.16 -12.89 -11.45
CA VAL A 120 24.30 -12.06 -10.26
C VAL A 120 25.65 -12.28 -9.61
N ALA A 121 26.12 -13.53 -9.49
CA ALA A 121 27.47 -13.84 -9.00
C ALA A 121 28.57 -13.20 -9.87
N ALA A 122 28.30 -13.01 -11.17
CA ALA A 122 29.17 -12.32 -12.12
C ALA A 122 28.93 -10.80 -12.20
N ASP A 123 28.08 -10.21 -11.32
CA ASP A 123 27.63 -8.80 -11.33
C ASP A 123 27.10 -8.30 -12.69
N ASN A 124 26.55 -9.19 -13.50
CA ASN A 124 26.01 -8.88 -14.82
C ASN A 124 24.48 -8.61 -14.77
N GLN A 125 24.09 -7.53 -14.11
CA GLN A 125 22.69 -7.14 -13.91
C GLN A 125 21.96 -6.89 -15.24
N ARG A 126 22.64 -6.37 -16.26
CA ARG A 126 22.04 -6.12 -17.58
C ARG A 126 21.54 -7.40 -18.24
N GLU A 127 22.38 -8.43 -18.21
CA GLU A 127 22.03 -9.72 -18.80
C GLU A 127 20.98 -10.45 -17.94
N ALA A 128 21.06 -10.32 -16.62
CA ALA A 128 20.05 -10.85 -15.70
C ALA A 128 18.64 -10.28 -16.02
N ARG A 129 18.52 -8.99 -16.30
CA ARG A 129 17.25 -8.37 -16.73
C ARG A 129 16.76 -8.90 -18.08
N LYS A 130 17.64 -9.19 -19.02
CA LYS A 130 17.24 -9.79 -20.31
C LYS A 130 16.73 -11.22 -20.12
N VAL A 131 17.41 -12.02 -19.30
CA VAL A 131 16.98 -13.37 -18.97
C VAL A 131 15.63 -13.33 -18.25
N ALA A 132 15.43 -12.37 -17.32
CA ALA A 132 14.15 -12.16 -16.67
C ALA A 132 13.04 -11.79 -17.65
N ALA A 133 13.29 -10.87 -18.57
CA ALA A 133 12.33 -10.48 -19.60
C ALA A 133 11.94 -11.65 -20.52
N ALA A 134 12.90 -12.51 -20.89
CA ALA A 134 12.63 -13.71 -21.68
C ALA A 134 11.76 -14.72 -20.91
N PHE A 135 12.04 -14.92 -19.62
CA PHE A 135 11.23 -15.80 -18.77
C PHE A 135 9.83 -15.21 -18.52
N GLN A 136 9.69 -13.91 -18.26
CA GLN A 136 8.41 -13.22 -18.18
C GLN A 136 7.54 -13.49 -19.41
N THR A 137 8.12 -13.41 -20.62
CA THR A 137 7.37 -13.66 -21.86
C THR A 137 6.82 -15.09 -21.93
N LYS A 138 7.57 -16.09 -21.45
CA LYS A 138 7.10 -17.49 -21.37
C LYS A 138 5.97 -17.64 -20.35
N VAL A 139 6.11 -16.99 -19.18
CA VAL A 139 5.07 -16.99 -18.14
C VAL A 139 3.79 -16.34 -18.64
N ILE A 140 3.89 -15.17 -19.30
CA ILE A 140 2.75 -14.46 -19.89
C ILE A 140 2.00 -15.39 -20.84
N LYS A 141 2.70 -16.01 -21.79
CA LYS A 141 2.08 -16.91 -22.78
C LYS A 141 1.36 -18.10 -22.10
N SER A 142 1.97 -18.67 -21.07
CA SER A 142 1.38 -19.77 -20.30
C SER A 142 0.14 -19.33 -19.54
N LEU A 143 0.21 -18.16 -18.88
CA LEU A 143 -0.92 -17.59 -18.14
C LEU A 143 -2.09 -17.20 -19.05
N GLU A 144 -1.81 -16.60 -20.20
CA GLU A 144 -2.83 -16.28 -21.22
C GLU A 144 -3.56 -17.53 -21.68
N GLY A 145 -2.84 -18.62 -21.93
CA GLY A 145 -3.45 -19.91 -22.28
C GLY A 145 -4.29 -20.49 -21.15
N THR A 146 -3.82 -20.39 -19.91
CA THR A 146 -4.52 -20.96 -18.75
C THR A 146 -5.72 -20.10 -18.33
N LEU A 147 -5.59 -18.78 -18.28
CA LEU A 147 -6.63 -17.86 -17.85
C LEU A 147 -7.62 -17.50 -18.97
N GLY A 148 -7.33 -17.90 -20.20
CA GLY A 148 -8.18 -17.62 -21.36
C GLY A 148 -9.49 -18.41 -21.38
N SER A 149 -9.64 -19.44 -20.56
CA SER A 149 -10.89 -20.18 -20.39
C SER A 149 -11.43 -20.06 -18.97
N PRO A 150 -12.76 -20.09 -18.77
CA PRO A 150 -13.38 -20.08 -17.43
C PRO A 150 -12.91 -21.24 -16.55
N GLU A 151 -12.76 -22.44 -17.12
CA GLU A 151 -12.30 -23.63 -16.42
C GLU A 151 -10.84 -23.47 -15.98
N GLY A 152 -9.97 -22.93 -16.84
CA GLY A 152 -8.57 -22.67 -16.53
C GLY A 152 -8.40 -21.59 -15.46
N ALA A 153 -9.23 -20.56 -15.50
CA ALA A 153 -9.25 -19.52 -14.48
C ALA A 153 -9.66 -20.10 -13.10
N GLU A 154 -10.69 -20.96 -13.05
CA GLU A 154 -11.12 -21.61 -11.82
C GLU A 154 -10.07 -22.60 -11.29
N GLN A 155 -9.48 -23.41 -12.17
CA GLN A 155 -8.37 -24.29 -11.79
C GLN A 155 -7.18 -23.53 -11.24
N THR A 156 -6.86 -22.37 -11.82
CA THR A 156 -5.82 -21.49 -11.33
C THR A 156 -6.16 -20.95 -9.94
N ARG A 157 -7.41 -20.55 -9.72
CA ARG A 157 -7.89 -20.09 -8.41
C ARG A 157 -7.74 -21.15 -7.34
N VAL A 158 -8.16 -22.39 -7.64
CA VAL A 158 -8.03 -23.53 -6.73
C VAL A 158 -6.58 -23.83 -6.42
N LYS A 159 -5.71 -23.90 -7.44
CA LYS A 159 -4.27 -24.17 -7.28
C LYS A 159 -3.58 -23.06 -6.49
N LEU A 160 -3.83 -21.79 -6.83
CA LEU A 160 -3.23 -20.68 -6.09
C LEU A 160 -3.72 -20.64 -4.64
N GLY A 161 -4.96 -21.09 -4.38
CA GLY A 161 -5.50 -21.24 -3.03
C GLY A 161 -4.74 -22.23 -2.13
N THR A 162 -3.96 -23.14 -2.70
CA THR A 162 -3.08 -24.05 -1.93
C THR A 162 -1.79 -23.35 -1.44
N TYR A 163 -1.42 -22.21 -2.05
CA TYR A 163 -0.23 -21.42 -1.72
C TYR A 163 -0.55 -20.22 -0.82
N THR A 164 -1.80 -19.77 -0.81
CA THR A 164 -2.20 -18.60 -0.02
C THR A 164 -3.68 -18.64 0.34
N ALA A 165 -3.99 -18.22 1.56
CA ALA A 165 -5.36 -17.96 2.01
C ALA A 165 -5.92 -16.60 1.51
N SER A 166 -5.08 -15.78 0.89
CA SER A 166 -5.48 -14.45 0.40
C SER A 166 -6.46 -14.55 -0.75
N ARG A 167 -7.66 -13.99 -0.56
CA ARG A 167 -8.69 -13.92 -1.61
C ARG A 167 -8.32 -12.99 -2.75
N THR A 168 -7.38 -12.06 -2.52
CA THR A 168 -6.96 -11.06 -3.51
C THR A 168 -5.88 -11.58 -4.46
N ALA A 169 -5.19 -12.67 -4.12
CA ALA A 169 -4.06 -13.18 -4.91
C ALA A 169 -4.44 -13.52 -6.37
N CYS A 170 -5.65 -14.05 -6.62
CA CYS A 170 -6.11 -14.33 -7.98
C CYS A 170 -6.41 -13.04 -8.76
N ALA A 171 -7.02 -12.04 -8.12
CA ALA A 171 -7.25 -10.74 -8.74
C ALA A 171 -5.92 -10.05 -9.05
N ASP A 172 -4.96 -10.14 -8.14
CA ASP A 172 -3.62 -9.60 -8.34
C ASP A 172 -2.85 -10.35 -9.42
N LEU A 173 -3.00 -11.67 -9.56
CA LEU A 173 -2.43 -12.45 -10.67
C LEU A 173 -2.91 -11.90 -12.04
N THR A 174 -4.19 -11.61 -12.18
CA THR A 174 -4.75 -11.02 -13.40
C THR A 174 -4.16 -9.63 -13.67
N LYS A 175 -4.01 -8.82 -12.64
CA LYS A 175 -3.34 -7.51 -12.74
C LYS A 175 -1.86 -7.66 -13.11
N MET A 176 -1.15 -8.61 -12.48
CA MET A 176 0.26 -8.91 -12.81
C MET A 176 0.41 -9.32 -14.27
N LEU A 177 -0.47 -10.18 -14.77
CA LEU A 177 -0.46 -10.59 -16.18
C LEU A 177 -0.62 -9.38 -17.09
N CYS A 178 -1.61 -8.52 -16.85
CA CYS A 178 -1.84 -7.31 -17.64
C CYS A 178 -0.63 -6.34 -17.59
N ALA A 179 -0.08 -6.09 -16.39
CA ALA A 179 1.06 -5.20 -16.21
C ALA A 179 2.34 -5.77 -16.83
N LEU A 180 2.61 -7.07 -16.70
CA LEU A 180 3.77 -7.72 -17.34
C LEU A 180 3.65 -7.74 -18.87
N ARG A 181 2.45 -7.96 -19.41
CA ARG A 181 2.18 -7.91 -20.85
C ARG A 181 2.49 -6.52 -21.42
N THR A 182 2.20 -5.48 -20.68
CA THR A 182 2.39 -4.08 -21.08
C THR A 182 3.63 -3.42 -20.46
N ARG A 183 4.53 -4.19 -19.84
CA ARG A 183 5.69 -3.69 -19.08
C ARG A 183 6.57 -2.68 -19.84
N ASP A 184 6.85 -2.96 -21.12
CA ASP A 184 7.71 -2.08 -21.93
C ASP A 184 7.00 -0.74 -22.23
N ALA A 185 5.69 -0.77 -22.48
CA ALA A 185 4.89 0.44 -22.67
C ALA A 185 4.73 1.23 -21.37
N LEU A 186 4.50 0.55 -20.24
CA LEU A 186 4.44 1.17 -18.91
C LEU A 186 5.80 1.76 -18.51
N GLY A 187 6.92 1.08 -18.82
CA GLY A 187 8.27 1.58 -18.59
C GLY A 187 8.51 2.89 -19.33
N LYS A 188 8.26 2.91 -20.65
CA LYS A 188 8.38 4.12 -21.49
C LYS A 188 7.46 5.25 -21.02
N PHE A 189 6.23 4.90 -20.62
CA PHE A 189 5.30 5.88 -20.06
C PHE A 189 5.84 6.47 -18.75
N ASN A 190 6.35 5.64 -17.84
CA ASN A 190 6.94 6.07 -16.56
C ASN A 190 8.19 6.96 -16.75
N GLU A 191 9.03 6.65 -17.75
CA GLU A 191 10.20 7.46 -18.12
C GLU A 191 9.80 8.82 -18.71
N ALA A 192 8.68 8.87 -19.46
CA ALA A 192 8.16 10.13 -20.01
C ALA A 192 7.52 11.05 -18.96
N LEU A 193 7.18 10.51 -17.77
CA LEU A 193 6.65 11.29 -16.66
C LEU A 193 7.78 12.06 -15.95
N PRO A 194 7.53 13.31 -15.52
CA PRO A 194 8.47 14.02 -14.64
C PRO A 194 8.64 13.29 -13.31
N ALA A 195 9.84 13.32 -12.74
CA ALA A 195 10.14 12.63 -11.48
C ALA A 195 9.20 13.04 -10.34
N THR A 196 8.76 14.30 -10.31
CA THR A 196 7.77 14.82 -9.36
C THR A 196 6.91 15.89 -10.05
N ILE A 197 5.60 15.78 -9.89
CA ILE A 197 4.65 16.77 -10.40
C ILE A 197 4.27 17.70 -9.23
N LYS A 198 4.97 18.83 -9.12
CA LYS A 198 4.74 19.81 -8.05
C LYS A 198 3.48 20.66 -8.29
N LYS A 199 3.25 21.08 -9.54
CA LYS A 199 2.09 21.84 -9.99
C LYS A 199 1.34 21.04 -11.03
N PHE A 200 0.06 20.83 -10.80
CA PHE A 200 -0.82 20.15 -11.74
C PHE A 200 -1.85 21.16 -12.25
N ASP A 201 -1.33 22.21 -12.90
CA ASP A 201 -2.09 23.26 -13.58
C ASP A 201 -2.63 22.78 -14.92
N ASP A 202 -3.34 23.63 -15.65
CA ASP A 202 -3.96 23.23 -16.91
C ASP A 202 -2.98 22.79 -17.99
N PRO A 203 -1.81 23.43 -18.18
CA PRO A 203 -0.77 22.91 -19.05
C PRO A 203 -0.24 21.54 -18.62
N GLY A 204 0.00 21.36 -17.32
CA GLY A 204 0.44 20.09 -16.75
C GLY A 204 -0.58 18.97 -16.96
N VAL A 205 -1.86 19.24 -16.68
CA VAL A 205 -2.97 18.31 -16.94
C VAL A 205 -3.05 17.97 -18.43
N ALA A 206 -2.95 18.95 -19.33
CA ALA A 206 -3.00 18.74 -20.79
C ALA A 206 -1.87 17.82 -21.24
N LYS A 207 -0.64 18.06 -20.78
CA LYS A 207 0.53 17.23 -21.11
C LYS A 207 0.36 15.78 -20.64
N ILE A 208 -0.05 15.57 -19.38
CA ILE A 208 -0.25 14.23 -18.86
C ILE A 208 -1.43 13.54 -19.54
N THR A 209 -2.52 14.26 -19.83
CA THR A 209 -3.65 13.71 -20.60
C THR A 209 -3.21 13.24 -21.98
N ALA A 210 -2.40 14.02 -22.68
CA ALA A 210 -1.89 13.64 -24.01
C ALA A 210 -1.04 12.35 -23.95
N LEU A 211 -0.19 12.20 -22.92
CA LEU A 211 0.59 10.96 -22.70
C LEU A 211 -0.33 9.77 -22.39
N LEU A 212 -1.33 9.96 -21.52
CA LEU A 212 -2.30 8.93 -21.18
C LEU A 212 -3.17 8.53 -22.37
N ASP A 213 -3.61 9.49 -23.20
CA ASP A 213 -4.40 9.23 -24.40
C ASP A 213 -3.58 8.45 -25.44
N ALA A 214 -2.33 8.81 -25.62
CA ALA A 214 -1.42 8.07 -26.50
C ALA A 214 -1.19 6.63 -26.04
N PHE A 215 -1.04 6.43 -24.73
CA PHE A 215 -0.91 5.13 -24.11
C PHE A 215 -2.21 4.31 -24.22
N ALA A 216 -3.35 4.91 -23.87
CA ALA A 216 -4.66 4.27 -23.83
C ALA A 216 -5.15 3.80 -25.22
N LYS A 217 -4.72 4.45 -26.32
CA LYS A 217 -5.03 4.02 -27.70
C LYS A 217 -4.56 2.60 -28.01
N LYS A 218 -3.46 2.16 -27.38
CA LYS A 218 -2.84 0.85 -27.62
C LYS A 218 -3.03 -0.12 -26.44
N HIS A 219 -3.22 0.39 -25.24
CA HIS A 219 -3.17 -0.37 -23.99
C HIS A 219 -4.30 0.05 -23.06
N THR A 220 -5.56 -0.08 -23.52
CA THR A 220 -6.75 0.35 -22.76
C THR A 220 -6.84 -0.34 -21.40
N ASP A 221 -6.58 -1.65 -21.34
CA ASP A 221 -6.67 -2.45 -20.11
C ASP A 221 -5.61 -2.06 -19.07
N ALA A 222 -4.52 -1.44 -19.51
CA ALA A 222 -3.42 -1.01 -18.64
C ALA A 222 -3.50 0.46 -18.20
N VAL A 223 -4.55 1.20 -18.60
CA VAL A 223 -4.80 2.59 -18.15
C VAL A 223 -4.81 2.73 -16.63
N PRO A 224 -5.38 1.81 -15.85
CA PRO A 224 -5.31 1.85 -14.39
C PRO A 224 -3.88 1.94 -13.85
N PHE A 225 -2.96 1.17 -14.42
CA PHE A 225 -1.55 1.17 -14.01
C PHE A 225 -0.86 2.48 -14.40
N ALA A 226 -1.13 3.00 -15.60
CA ALA A 226 -0.60 4.29 -16.03
C ALA A 226 -1.07 5.43 -15.11
N LEU A 227 -2.34 5.43 -14.70
CA LEU A 227 -2.88 6.40 -13.72
C LEU A 227 -2.24 6.25 -12.34
N ALA A 228 -1.97 5.00 -11.89
CA ALA A 228 -1.26 4.76 -10.64
C ALA A 228 0.17 5.32 -10.69
N LEU A 229 0.88 5.20 -11.82
CA LEU A 229 2.20 5.81 -12.03
C LEU A 229 2.13 7.34 -11.96
N VAL A 230 1.11 7.97 -12.57
CA VAL A 230 0.88 9.42 -12.45
C VAL A 230 0.63 9.81 -11.00
N ALA A 231 -0.22 9.06 -10.28
CA ALA A 231 -0.54 9.31 -8.88
C ALA A 231 0.70 9.30 -7.98
N ASN A 232 1.64 8.36 -8.23
CA ASN A 232 2.89 8.27 -7.49
C ASN A 232 3.83 9.47 -7.72
N ARG A 233 3.67 10.21 -8.82
CA ARG A 233 4.47 11.40 -9.14
C ARG A 233 3.84 12.70 -8.65
N LEU A 234 2.53 12.69 -8.33
CA LEU A 234 1.83 13.85 -7.82
C LEU A 234 2.18 14.13 -6.36
N LYS A 235 2.57 15.37 -6.06
CA LYS A 235 2.75 15.82 -4.67
C LYS A 235 1.43 15.73 -3.88
N THR A 236 0.33 16.02 -4.53
CA THR A 236 -1.03 15.97 -3.98
C THR A 236 -1.89 15.06 -4.84
N PRO A 237 -1.99 13.77 -4.48
CA PRO A 237 -2.61 12.72 -5.29
C PRO A 237 -4.06 12.98 -5.69
N TRP A 238 -4.86 13.68 -4.85
CA TRP A 238 -6.24 14.03 -5.18
C TRP A 238 -6.36 14.89 -6.46
N GLN A 239 -5.28 15.56 -6.90
CA GLN A 239 -5.27 16.30 -8.17
C GLN A 239 -5.53 15.40 -9.38
N LEU A 240 -5.35 14.08 -9.24
CA LEU A 240 -5.66 13.10 -10.28
C LEU A 240 -7.12 13.19 -10.77
N ILE A 241 -8.05 13.60 -9.89
CA ILE A 241 -9.47 13.81 -10.23
C ILE A 241 -9.62 14.80 -11.39
N ARG A 242 -8.72 15.78 -11.54
CA ARG A 242 -8.76 16.76 -12.64
C ARG A 242 -8.66 16.10 -14.01
N LEU A 243 -7.97 14.95 -14.13
CA LEU A 243 -7.91 14.19 -15.39
C LEU A 243 -9.31 13.64 -15.75
N ALA A 244 -9.98 13.04 -14.78
CA ALA A 244 -11.29 12.44 -14.98
C ALA A 244 -12.37 13.49 -15.29
N THR A 245 -12.43 14.59 -14.51
CA THR A 245 -13.40 15.68 -14.72
C THR A 245 -13.15 16.43 -16.03
N LYS A 246 -11.88 16.61 -16.43
CA LYS A 246 -11.55 17.24 -17.72
C LYS A 246 -11.93 16.34 -18.89
N ALA A 247 -11.72 15.03 -18.77
CA ALA A 247 -12.13 14.06 -19.79
C ALA A 247 -13.66 13.98 -19.92
N ALA A 248 -14.38 14.03 -18.81
CA ALA A 248 -15.83 14.07 -18.76
C ALA A 248 -16.41 15.41 -19.29
N ARG A 249 -15.63 16.50 -19.27
CA ARG A 249 -16.10 17.88 -19.46
C ARG A 249 -17.24 18.23 -18.50
N SER A 250 -17.33 17.55 -17.40
CA SER A 250 -18.38 17.64 -16.38
C SER A 250 -17.79 17.32 -15.02
N LYS A 251 -18.41 17.81 -13.96
CA LYS A 251 -18.13 17.41 -12.58
C LYS A 251 -19.13 16.39 -12.06
N ASN A 252 -20.19 16.09 -12.80
CA ASN A 252 -21.19 15.13 -12.36
C ASN A 252 -20.57 13.73 -12.23
N ALA A 253 -20.82 13.07 -11.10
CA ALA A 253 -20.26 11.75 -10.81
C ALA A 253 -20.60 10.71 -11.89
N THR A 254 -21.81 10.76 -12.46
CA THR A 254 -22.23 9.84 -13.53
C THR A 254 -21.43 10.04 -14.81
N ASP A 255 -21.21 11.32 -15.22
CA ASP A 255 -20.45 11.63 -16.41
C ASP A 255 -18.96 11.25 -16.24
N VAL A 256 -18.41 11.52 -15.05
CA VAL A 256 -17.03 11.13 -14.70
C VAL A 256 -16.88 9.62 -14.71
N ALA A 257 -17.87 8.87 -14.19
CA ALA A 257 -17.87 7.41 -14.16
C ALA A 257 -17.90 6.79 -15.56
N ALA A 258 -18.50 7.44 -16.54
CA ALA A 258 -18.55 6.99 -17.93
C ALA A 258 -17.20 7.15 -18.66
N THR A 259 -16.23 7.87 -18.09
CA THR A 259 -14.93 8.09 -18.73
C THR A 259 -13.94 6.94 -18.48
N ARG A 260 -12.99 6.75 -19.40
CA ARG A 260 -11.86 5.81 -19.21
C ARG A 260 -10.96 6.17 -18.02
N TYR A 261 -11.04 7.40 -17.51
CA TYR A 261 -10.27 7.90 -16.38
C TYR A 261 -11.04 7.92 -15.06
N ALA A 262 -12.24 7.33 -15.02
CA ALA A 262 -13.05 7.16 -13.81
C ALA A 262 -12.26 6.56 -12.63
N ILE A 263 -11.36 5.63 -12.97
CA ILE A 263 -10.49 4.95 -12.01
C ILE A 263 -9.56 5.90 -11.24
N ALA A 264 -9.33 7.14 -11.75
CA ALA A 264 -8.56 8.16 -11.05
C ALA A 264 -9.20 8.53 -9.70
N VAL A 265 -10.53 8.53 -9.62
CA VAL A 265 -11.26 8.79 -8.37
C VAL A 265 -11.05 7.63 -7.39
N SER A 266 -11.16 6.39 -7.88
CA SER A 266 -10.93 5.18 -7.06
C SER A 266 -9.51 5.14 -6.51
N LEU A 267 -8.49 5.49 -7.32
CA LEU A 267 -7.09 5.59 -6.88
C LEU A 267 -6.88 6.63 -5.79
N VAL A 268 -7.62 7.75 -5.82
CA VAL A 268 -7.57 8.76 -4.75
C VAL A 268 -8.17 8.22 -3.46
N LEU A 269 -9.27 7.47 -3.55
CA LEU A 269 -9.89 6.81 -2.39
C LEU A 269 -9.00 5.69 -1.83
N ASP A 270 -8.31 4.91 -2.69
CA ASP A 270 -7.33 3.90 -2.26
C ASP A 270 -6.22 4.54 -1.42
N GLN A 271 -5.75 5.72 -1.82
CA GLN A 271 -4.73 6.45 -1.05
C GLN A 271 -5.23 7.00 0.29
N LEU A 272 -6.52 7.30 0.43
CA LEU A 272 -7.10 7.62 1.74
C LEU A 272 -7.07 6.42 2.67
N ASP A 273 -7.31 5.22 2.14
CA ASP A 273 -7.24 3.99 2.92
C ASP A 273 -5.80 3.68 3.36
N ASP A 274 -4.81 3.85 2.47
CA ASP A 274 -3.38 3.76 2.83
C ASP A 274 -3.02 4.75 3.96
N LYS A 275 -3.55 5.98 3.90
CA LYS A 275 -3.34 6.99 4.96
C LYS A 275 -4.01 6.62 6.27
N ARG A 276 -5.15 5.92 6.26
CA ARG A 276 -5.81 5.39 7.45
C ARG A 276 -4.88 4.42 8.19
N LEU A 277 -4.21 3.52 7.46
CA LEU A 277 -3.23 2.59 8.05
C LEU A 277 -2.02 3.34 8.63
N ALA A 278 -1.47 4.30 7.87
CA ALA A 278 -0.35 5.12 8.32
C ALA A 278 -0.73 5.97 9.57
N LEU A 279 -1.97 6.46 9.63
CA LEU A 279 -2.50 7.19 10.79
C LEU A 279 -2.53 6.30 12.03
N ARG A 280 -3.03 5.05 11.89
CA ARG A 280 -3.05 4.09 13.00
C ARG A 280 -1.66 3.86 13.57
N LEU A 281 -0.66 3.65 12.71
CA LEU A 281 0.73 3.46 13.14
C LEU A 281 1.29 4.73 13.80
N ALA A 282 1.02 5.91 13.24
CA ALA A 282 1.48 7.17 13.80
C ALA A 282 0.86 7.44 15.19
N LEU A 283 -0.42 7.13 15.39
CA LEU A 283 -1.11 7.27 16.69
C LEU A 283 -0.55 6.28 17.72
N ARG A 284 -0.40 5.00 17.37
CA ARG A 284 0.15 3.97 18.26
C ARG A 284 1.57 4.28 18.71
N ASN A 285 2.39 4.80 17.81
CA ASN A 285 3.77 5.16 18.08
C ASN A 285 3.93 6.58 18.64
N ASN A 286 2.85 7.21 19.10
CA ASN A 286 2.84 8.56 19.68
C ASN A 286 3.53 9.61 18.80
N ARG A 287 3.49 9.44 17.46
CA ARG A 287 4.06 10.38 16.48
C ARG A 287 3.06 11.48 16.13
N VAL A 288 2.72 12.32 17.11
CA VAL A 288 1.64 13.33 17.01
C VAL A 288 1.82 14.27 15.80
N PHE A 289 3.02 14.74 15.54
CA PHE A 289 3.26 15.61 14.39
C PHE A 289 2.92 14.92 13.06
N ILE A 290 3.32 13.65 12.93
CA ILE A 290 3.03 12.84 11.73
C ILE A 290 1.53 12.55 11.63
N ALA A 291 0.89 12.17 12.74
CA ALA A 291 -0.55 11.92 12.79
C ALA A 291 -1.35 13.17 12.37
N LYS A 292 -0.97 14.35 12.88
CA LYS A 292 -1.59 15.63 12.51
C LYS A 292 -1.43 15.94 11.04
N GLN A 293 -0.25 15.67 10.46
CA GLN A 293 -0.03 15.89 9.03
C GLN A 293 -0.85 14.92 8.18
N ILE A 294 -0.94 13.65 8.58
CA ILE A 294 -1.77 12.64 7.89
C ILE A 294 -3.25 13.01 7.95
N LEU A 295 -3.75 13.43 9.12
CA LEU A 295 -5.15 13.88 9.27
C LEU A 295 -5.45 15.09 8.38
N LYS A 296 -4.52 16.05 8.33
CA LYS A 296 -4.66 17.20 7.42
C LYS A 296 -4.73 16.75 5.97
N ASP A 297 -3.87 15.84 5.55
CA ASP A 297 -3.85 15.33 4.18
C ASP A 297 -5.12 14.54 3.83
N ILE A 298 -5.67 13.76 4.78
CA ILE A 298 -6.96 13.07 4.63
C ILE A 298 -8.06 14.09 4.40
N TYR A 299 -8.10 15.10 5.24
CA TYR A 299 -9.04 16.21 5.17
C TYR A 299 -9.00 16.94 3.83
N ASP A 300 -7.80 17.40 3.45
CA ASP A 300 -7.62 18.13 2.19
C ASP A 300 -8.04 17.26 0.99
N THR A 301 -7.84 15.95 1.08
CA THR A 301 -8.24 15.01 0.03
C THR A 301 -9.76 14.83 -0.01
N GLU A 302 -10.41 14.60 1.13
CA GLU A 302 -11.87 14.48 1.21
C GLU A 302 -12.57 15.75 0.69
N PHE A 303 -12.14 16.91 1.19
CA PHE A 303 -12.66 18.20 0.73
C PHE A 303 -12.49 18.37 -0.78
N ALA A 304 -11.31 18.01 -1.30
CA ALA A 304 -11.04 18.11 -2.72
C ALA A 304 -11.92 17.20 -3.58
N VAL A 305 -12.22 15.98 -3.11
CA VAL A 305 -13.14 15.06 -3.79
C VAL A 305 -14.55 15.65 -3.84
N ARG A 306 -15.06 16.12 -2.69
CA ARG A 306 -16.42 16.69 -2.58
C ARG A 306 -16.62 17.95 -3.43
N VAL A 307 -15.61 18.82 -3.48
CA VAL A 307 -15.71 20.08 -4.27
C VAL A 307 -15.61 19.85 -5.78
N ARG A 308 -14.96 18.76 -6.18
CA ARG A 308 -14.68 18.49 -7.60
C ARG A 308 -15.64 17.53 -8.28
N ILE A 309 -16.41 16.78 -7.51
CA ILE A 309 -17.38 15.82 -8.05
C ILE A 309 -18.74 16.19 -7.50
N ASP A 310 -19.60 16.67 -8.39
CA ASP A 310 -20.98 16.97 -8.08
C ASP A 310 -21.81 15.68 -8.00
N MET A 311 -22.86 15.64 -7.20
CA MET A 311 -23.71 14.45 -6.95
C MET A 311 -22.93 13.25 -6.41
N LEU A 312 -21.76 13.50 -5.77
CA LEU A 312 -20.88 12.47 -5.24
C LEU A 312 -21.59 11.51 -4.28
N ASP A 313 -22.43 12.05 -3.38
CA ASP A 313 -23.10 11.27 -2.33
C ASP A 313 -24.09 10.21 -2.89
N GLN A 314 -24.53 10.37 -4.11
CA GLN A 314 -25.40 9.42 -4.81
C GLN A 314 -24.61 8.33 -5.57
N SER A 315 -23.29 8.45 -5.63
CA SER A 315 -22.38 7.54 -6.34
C SER A 315 -21.76 6.50 -5.40
N GLU A 316 -21.25 5.40 -5.98
CA GLU A 316 -20.46 4.40 -5.24
C GLU A 316 -19.20 5.04 -4.62
N TRP A 317 -18.61 6.05 -5.25
CA TRP A 317 -17.47 6.77 -4.69
C TRP A 317 -17.86 7.55 -3.42
N GLY A 318 -19.03 8.17 -3.40
CA GLY A 318 -19.54 8.87 -2.23
C GLY A 318 -19.84 7.94 -1.07
N LYS A 319 -20.42 6.78 -1.37
CA LYS A 319 -20.63 5.72 -0.38
C LYS A 319 -19.30 5.25 0.21
N ARG A 320 -18.34 4.90 -0.66
CA ARG A 320 -17.01 4.48 -0.24
C ARG A 320 -16.27 5.56 0.56
N LEU A 321 -16.38 6.82 0.16
CA LEU A 321 -15.77 7.94 0.89
C LEU A 321 -16.36 8.07 2.30
N ARG A 322 -17.69 7.93 2.46
CA ARG A 322 -18.34 7.93 3.79
C ARG A 322 -17.80 6.78 4.64
N ASP A 323 -17.80 5.56 4.11
CA ASP A 323 -17.32 4.37 4.83
C ASP A 323 -15.87 4.54 5.30
N LEU A 324 -15.00 5.10 4.46
CA LEU A 324 -13.62 5.43 4.81
C LEU A 324 -13.51 6.48 5.90
N MET A 325 -14.30 7.55 5.82
CA MET A 325 -14.27 8.62 6.82
C MET A 325 -14.83 8.13 8.16
N ASP A 326 -15.87 7.30 8.15
CA ASP A 326 -16.40 6.65 9.36
C ASP A 326 -15.36 5.70 9.99
N ALA A 327 -14.65 4.91 9.18
CA ALA A 327 -13.58 4.04 9.65
C ALA A 327 -12.40 4.83 10.25
N ILE A 328 -12.04 5.98 9.66
CA ILE A 328 -11.00 6.87 10.19
C ILE A 328 -11.46 7.50 11.52
N ALA A 329 -12.71 7.95 11.61
CA ALA A 329 -13.26 8.51 12.84
C ALA A 329 -13.28 7.48 13.98
N ALA A 330 -13.75 6.26 13.68
CA ALA A 330 -13.77 5.15 14.65
C ALA A 330 -12.35 4.76 15.11
N LEU A 331 -11.37 4.75 14.18
CA LEU A 331 -9.98 4.49 14.54
C LEU A 331 -9.41 5.56 15.47
N VAL A 332 -9.66 6.83 15.19
CA VAL A 332 -9.21 7.94 16.04
C VAL A 332 -9.87 7.87 17.41
N GLU A 333 -11.18 7.59 17.49
CA GLU A 333 -11.91 7.44 18.75
C GLU A 333 -11.38 6.25 19.59
N ALA A 334 -11.09 5.11 18.93
CA ALA A 334 -10.53 3.94 19.59
C ALA A 334 -9.14 4.20 20.18
N GLU A 335 -8.28 4.91 19.45
CA GLU A 335 -6.95 5.26 19.96
C GLU A 335 -7.01 6.32 21.07
N ILE A 336 -7.97 7.27 21.04
CA ILE A 336 -8.21 8.20 22.15
C ILE A 336 -8.64 7.44 23.42
N ALA A 337 -9.55 6.46 23.28
CA ALA A 337 -10.05 5.70 24.40
C ALA A 337 -8.97 4.84 25.10
N ARG A 338 -7.92 4.46 24.38
CA ARG A 338 -6.77 3.71 24.93
C ARG A 338 -5.83 4.54 25.80
N PHE A 339 -5.73 5.83 25.53
CA PHE A 339 -4.80 6.72 26.24
C PHE A 339 -5.00 6.81 27.77
N PRO A 340 -6.22 6.82 28.33
CA PRO A 340 -6.40 6.86 29.78
C PRO A 340 -5.81 5.63 30.48
N ASP A 341 -6.01 4.44 29.93
CA ASP A 341 -5.56 3.18 30.53
C ASP A 341 -4.02 3.07 30.55
N GLU A 342 -3.35 3.50 29.47
CA GLU A 342 -1.88 3.54 29.40
C GLU A 342 -1.28 4.59 30.35
N ILE A 343 -1.93 5.75 30.51
CA ILE A 343 -1.47 6.79 31.43
C ILE A 343 -1.55 6.31 32.87
N ASP A 344 -2.64 5.67 33.27
CA ASP A 344 -2.84 5.16 34.63
C ASP A 344 -1.86 4.01 34.93
N HIS A 345 -1.56 3.16 33.97
CA HIS A 345 -0.57 2.10 34.10
C HIS A 345 0.87 2.65 34.25
N VAL A 346 1.25 3.67 33.47
CA VAL A 346 2.56 4.32 33.52
C VAL A 346 2.75 5.14 34.79
N LEU A 347 1.70 5.84 35.25
CA LEU A 347 1.73 6.60 36.51
C LEU A 347 1.75 5.71 37.74
N GLY A 348 1.18 4.49 37.67
CA GLY A 348 1.19 3.49 38.72
C GLY A 348 2.52 2.78 38.93
N SER A 349 3.42 2.79 37.96
CA SER A 349 4.72 2.12 38.03
C SER A 349 5.80 3.03 38.64
N ARG A 350 6.35 2.64 39.79
CA ARG A 350 7.33 3.41 40.61
C ARG A 350 8.74 3.60 40.04
N SER A 351 9.00 3.43 38.77
CA SER A 351 10.31 3.63 38.14
C SER A 351 10.46 5.04 37.55
N LEU A 352 10.66 6.02 38.43
CA LEU A 352 10.46 7.45 38.15
C LEU A 352 11.53 8.16 37.30
N ARG A 353 12.75 7.62 37.09
CA ARG A 353 13.83 8.41 36.45
C ARG A 353 14.02 8.25 34.94
N SER A 354 13.74 7.09 34.39
CA SER A 354 13.72 6.91 32.92
C SER A 354 12.36 7.29 32.32
N HIS A 355 11.29 7.24 33.15
CA HIS A 355 9.92 7.50 32.76
C HIS A 355 9.49 8.98 32.80
N GLN A 356 10.22 9.88 33.46
CA GLN A 356 9.89 11.31 33.46
C GLN A 356 9.90 11.91 32.04
N SER A 357 10.77 11.47 31.18
CA SER A 357 10.79 11.90 29.78
C SER A 357 9.66 11.25 28.98
N ILE A 358 9.32 10.00 29.26
CA ILE A 358 8.26 9.24 28.60
C ILE A 358 6.88 9.65 29.15
N ALA A 359 6.73 9.73 30.47
CA ALA A 359 5.49 10.19 31.10
C ALA A 359 5.20 11.67 30.78
N GLY A 360 6.20 12.54 30.77
CA GLY A 360 6.06 13.92 30.32
C GLY A 360 5.69 14.02 28.84
N ARG A 361 6.24 13.17 28.00
CA ARG A 361 5.86 13.05 26.58
C ARG A 361 4.43 12.52 26.43
N ILE A 362 4.04 11.48 27.16
CA ILE A 362 2.70 10.91 27.13
C ILE A 362 1.67 11.91 27.63
N THR A 363 1.94 12.62 28.74
CA THR A 363 1.06 13.66 29.29
C THR A 363 0.91 14.85 28.32
N TYR A 364 2.00 15.29 27.72
CA TYR A 364 1.99 16.34 26.71
C TYR A 364 1.27 15.87 25.42
N LEU A 365 1.48 14.63 25.03
CA LEU A 365 0.84 13.99 23.87
C LEU A 365 -0.64 13.72 24.15
N ALA A 366 -1.01 13.28 25.35
CA ALA A 366 -2.40 13.10 25.75
C ALA A 366 -3.15 14.45 25.83
N TRP A 367 -2.48 15.51 26.27
CA TRP A 367 -3.09 16.84 26.34
C TRP A 367 -3.16 17.51 24.96
N LYS A 368 -2.06 17.61 24.21
CA LYS A 368 -2.08 18.13 22.84
C LYS A 368 -2.62 17.13 21.80
N GLY A 369 -2.47 15.86 22.04
CA GLY A 369 -3.02 14.80 21.20
C GLY A 369 -4.54 14.74 21.29
N ARG A 370 -5.13 14.87 22.50
CA ARG A 370 -6.59 14.97 22.67
C ARG A 370 -7.16 16.15 21.91
N ASP A 371 -6.53 17.31 21.96
CA ASP A 371 -7.02 18.48 21.23
C ASP A 371 -6.89 18.26 19.72
N ALA A 372 -5.76 17.78 19.23
CA ALA A 372 -5.56 17.53 17.81
C ALA A 372 -6.38 16.36 17.27
N ILE A 373 -6.59 15.31 18.09
CA ILE A 373 -7.39 14.13 17.74
C ILE A 373 -8.88 14.43 17.93
N SER A 374 -9.27 15.15 18.99
CA SER A 374 -10.63 15.67 19.19
C SER A 374 -11.03 16.64 18.09
N ASP A 375 -10.15 17.52 17.70
CA ASP A 375 -10.35 18.42 16.57
C ASP A 375 -10.45 17.63 15.24
N GLY A 376 -9.66 16.59 15.07
CA GLY A 376 -9.73 15.68 13.91
C GLY A 376 -11.00 14.87 13.88
N ALA A 377 -11.42 14.27 15.01
CA ALA A 377 -12.66 13.51 15.13
C ALA A 377 -13.90 14.40 14.99
N ALA A 378 -13.91 15.57 15.65
CA ALA A 378 -14.97 16.56 15.51
C ALA A 378 -15.09 17.08 14.09
N TYR A 379 -13.95 17.21 13.44
CA TYR A 379 -13.84 17.63 12.07
C TYR A 379 -14.32 16.53 11.08
N CYS A 380 -13.92 15.28 11.28
CA CYS A 380 -14.47 14.16 10.53
C CYS A 380 -16.00 14.03 10.71
N LYS A 381 -16.51 14.17 11.93
CA LYS A 381 -17.96 14.21 12.21
C LYS A 381 -18.66 15.37 11.51
N LYS A 382 -18.05 16.55 11.46
CA LYS A 382 -18.57 17.72 10.74
C LYS A 382 -18.64 17.47 9.23
N LEU A 383 -17.63 16.83 8.68
CA LEU A 383 -17.58 16.50 7.24
C LEU A 383 -18.60 15.44 6.85
N LEU A 384 -18.85 14.46 7.72
CA LEU A 384 -19.84 13.41 7.50
C LEU A 384 -21.29 13.93 7.53
N GLY A 385 -21.49 15.25 7.76
CA GLY A 385 -22.83 15.83 7.85
C GLY A 385 -23.62 15.40 9.09
N GLN A 386 -22.98 14.68 10.03
CA GLN A 386 -23.61 14.20 11.25
C GLN A 386 -23.76 15.31 12.31
N THR A 387 -23.19 16.47 12.10
CA THR A 387 -23.43 17.67 12.90
C THR A 387 -24.65 18.42 12.42
N GLY A 388 -25.78 17.71 12.32
CA GLY A 388 -27.07 18.37 12.25
C GLY A 388 -27.31 19.12 13.58
N LYS A 389 -27.31 20.45 13.54
CA LYS A 389 -27.90 21.34 14.54
C LYS A 389 -27.14 21.66 15.82
N SER A 390 -25.83 21.64 15.88
CA SER A 390 -25.14 22.42 16.91
C SER A 390 -24.01 23.23 16.28
N GLY A 391 -24.38 24.37 15.72
CA GLY A 391 -23.41 25.39 15.33
C GLY A 391 -22.61 25.83 16.57
N PRO A 392 -21.32 26.15 16.43
CA PRO A 392 -20.57 26.73 17.52
C PRO A 392 -21.24 28.06 17.90
N LYS A 393 -21.73 28.16 19.13
CA LYS A 393 -22.04 29.45 19.71
C LYS A 393 -20.73 30.21 19.80
N SER A 394 -20.51 31.09 18.85
CA SER A 394 -19.44 32.09 18.91
C SER A 394 -19.68 33.02 20.07
N GLY A 395 -19.14 32.66 21.21
CA GLY A 395 -19.10 33.51 22.39
C GLY A 395 -17.80 34.31 22.44
N LEU A 396 -17.50 35.09 21.42
CA LEU A 396 -16.58 36.23 21.55
C LEU A 396 -17.37 37.40 22.16
N ARG A 397 -17.44 37.41 23.50
CA ARG A 397 -17.75 38.65 24.21
C ARG A 397 -16.52 39.57 24.10
N ALA A 398 -16.63 40.59 23.29
CA ALA A 398 -15.80 41.77 23.43
C ALA A 398 -16.08 42.38 24.81
N SER A 399 -15.05 42.52 25.63
CA SER A 399 -15.09 43.40 26.83
C SER A 399 -14.82 44.83 26.38
N PRO A 400 -15.64 45.78 26.78
CA PRO A 400 -15.33 47.19 26.64
C PRO A 400 -14.55 47.64 27.91
N GLY A 401 -13.50 48.41 27.68
CA GLY A 401 -12.75 49.07 28.74
C GLY A 401 -11.36 49.42 28.29
#